data_63183d1d859ae71a5efd3c0b0abff6c3
#
_entry.id   63183d1d859ae71a5efd3c0b0abff6c3
#
_cell.length_a   1.000
_cell.length_b   1.000
_cell.length_c   1.000
_cell.angle_alpha   90.00
_cell.angle_beta   90.00
_cell.angle_gamma   90.00
#
_symmetry.space_group_name_H-M   'P 1'
#
loop_
_entity.id
_entity.type
_entity.pdbx_description
1 polymer ?
#
loop_
_entity_poly.entity_id
_entity_poly.type
_entity_poly.pdbx_seq_one_letter_code
_entity_poly.pdbx_strand_id
1 'polypeptide(L)'
;MNFVKKYWFWGLIVIVVLGFIGYKFFAPVPLKGKSFTVKRGNLRDTLSFSGTVDASEKVALKFQSSGRLTWVGVKEGDMVKKFQGIATLDREQIRKTMENYMNTYLKERNSFENTHDENRDYEVSGLTSAQKDVIKRTVQDSQSDLENSVRSYEIQVLAYKDAYLYTPIEGIVTHVAVPNVGVNITPAGAEFDVVT
;
A
#
# COMPACT_ATOMS: atom_id res chain seq x y z
N MET A 1 -66.39 -96.41 -43.26
CA MET A 1 -65.15 -95.70 -43.65
C MET A 1 -65.23 -94.21 -43.64
N ASN A 2 -65.87 -93.60 -42.57
CA ASN A 2 -66.15 -92.17 -42.51
C ASN A 2 -65.69 -91.47 -41.20
N PHE A 3 -65.05 -92.23 -40.30
CA PHE A 3 -64.58 -91.66 -39.03
C PHE A 3 -63.22 -90.93 -39.12
N VAL A 4 -62.32 -91.35 -40.03
CA VAL A 4 -60.93 -90.87 -40.18
C VAL A 4 -60.90 -89.50 -40.84
N LYS A 5 -61.84 -89.13 -41.73
CA LYS A 5 -61.93 -87.83 -42.41
C LYS A 5 -62.29 -86.71 -41.49
N LYS A 6 -63.14 -86.94 -40.42
CA LYS A 6 -63.63 -85.90 -39.50
C LYS A 6 -62.56 -85.46 -38.50
N TYR A 7 -61.71 -86.39 -38.10
CA TYR A 7 -60.70 -86.01 -37.13
C TYR A 7 -59.38 -85.52 -37.79
N TRP A 8 -59.16 -85.77 -39.07
CA TRP A 8 -58.02 -85.22 -39.80
C TRP A 8 -58.02 -83.67 -39.88
N PHE A 9 -59.21 -83.16 -40.09
CA PHE A 9 -59.33 -81.73 -40.12
C PHE A 9 -59.07 -81.08 -38.80
N TRP A 10 -59.40 -81.68 -37.66
CA TRP A 10 -59.07 -81.29 -36.34
C TRP A 10 -57.59 -81.38 -36.03
N GLY A 11 -56.95 -82.46 -36.52
CA GLY A 11 -55.49 -82.62 -36.38
C GLY A 11 -54.72 -81.50 -37.09
N LEU A 12 -55.18 -81.14 -38.31
CA LEU A 12 -54.58 -80.04 -39.08
C LEU A 12 -54.69 -78.69 -38.40
N ILE A 13 -55.84 -78.45 -37.79
CA ILE A 13 -56.06 -77.18 -36.98
C ILE A 13 -55.09 -77.12 -35.76
N VAL A 14 -54.95 -78.27 -35.09
CA VAL A 14 -54.02 -78.33 -33.94
C VAL A 14 -52.56 -78.06 -34.37
N ILE A 15 -52.13 -78.61 -35.50
CA ILE A 15 -50.78 -78.38 -36.03
C ILE A 15 -50.55 -76.95 -36.41
N VAL A 16 -51.55 -76.30 -37.04
CA VAL A 16 -51.50 -74.84 -37.39
C VAL A 16 -51.44 -73.98 -36.15
N VAL A 17 -52.22 -74.27 -35.10
CA VAL A 17 -52.23 -73.56 -33.86
C VAL A 17 -50.90 -73.72 -33.13
N LEU A 18 -50.38 -74.91 -33.03
CA LEU A 18 -49.06 -75.21 -32.47
C LEU A 18 -47.92 -74.50 -33.24
N GLY A 19 -47.99 -74.50 -34.59
CA GLY A 19 -47.06 -73.73 -35.42
C GLY A 19 -47.12 -72.25 -35.20
N PHE A 20 -48.34 -71.70 -35.00
CA PHE A 20 -48.54 -70.27 -34.73
C PHE A 20 -48.06 -69.89 -33.35
N ILE A 21 -48.24 -70.75 -32.36
CA ILE A 21 -47.73 -70.55 -31.00
C ILE A 21 -46.17 -70.63 -31.02
N GLY A 22 -45.60 -71.57 -31.67
CA GLY A 22 -44.15 -71.74 -31.86
C GLY A 22 -43.54 -70.53 -32.55
N TYR A 23 -44.20 -69.99 -33.59
CA TYR A 23 -43.72 -68.80 -34.29
C TYR A 23 -43.68 -67.59 -33.40
N LYS A 24 -44.76 -67.43 -32.57
CA LYS A 24 -44.81 -66.33 -31.60
C LYS A 24 -43.74 -66.42 -30.50
N PHE A 25 -43.43 -67.65 -30.06
CA PHE A 25 -42.44 -67.87 -28.99
C PHE A 25 -40.99 -67.77 -29.49
N PHE A 26 -40.72 -68.15 -30.77
CA PHE A 26 -39.43 -68.09 -31.40
C PHE A 26 -39.16 -66.82 -32.19
N ALA A 27 -40.15 -65.91 -32.29
CA ALA A 27 -39.93 -64.64 -32.97
C ALA A 27 -38.87 -63.81 -32.26
N PRO A 28 -37.77 -63.42 -32.92
CA PRO A 28 -36.72 -62.62 -32.28
C PRO A 28 -37.33 -61.27 -31.81
N VAL A 29 -37.23 -61.02 -30.51
CA VAL A 29 -37.65 -59.73 -29.92
C VAL A 29 -36.71 -58.65 -30.48
N PRO A 30 -37.21 -57.64 -31.20
CA PRO A 30 -36.36 -56.58 -31.70
C PRO A 30 -35.77 -55.85 -30.53
N LEU A 31 -34.45 -55.90 -30.38
CA LEU A 31 -33.71 -55.13 -29.41
C LEU A 31 -33.89 -53.66 -29.72
N LYS A 32 -34.69 -52.93 -28.90
CA LYS A 32 -34.84 -51.49 -28.97
C LYS A 32 -33.57 -50.84 -28.39
N GLY A 33 -32.47 -51.02 -29.12
CA GLY A 33 -31.25 -50.26 -28.81
C GLY A 33 -31.41 -48.80 -29.24
N LYS A 34 -31.11 -47.86 -28.36
CA LYS A 34 -30.90 -46.46 -28.76
C LYS A 34 -29.54 -46.37 -29.44
N SER A 35 -29.49 -46.15 -30.74
CA SER A 35 -28.28 -45.89 -31.48
C SER A 35 -27.90 -44.43 -31.31
N PHE A 36 -26.69 -44.20 -30.82
CA PHE A 36 -26.09 -42.86 -30.75
C PHE A 36 -25.01 -42.76 -31.82
N THR A 37 -25.10 -41.75 -32.64
CA THR A 37 -24.05 -41.45 -33.61
C THR A 37 -22.99 -40.59 -32.88
N VAL A 38 -21.79 -41.15 -32.73
CA VAL A 38 -20.66 -40.36 -32.18
C VAL A 38 -20.18 -39.40 -33.25
N LYS A 39 -20.34 -38.12 -32.95
CA LYS A 39 -19.80 -37.03 -33.78
C LYS A 39 -18.51 -36.51 -33.13
N ARG A 40 -17.45 -36.43 -33.92
CA ARG A 40 -16.23 -35.69 -33.49
C ARG A 40 -16.54 -34.20 -33.55
N GLY A 41 -16.35 -33.50 -32.45
CA GLY A 41 -16.46 -32.05 -32.36
C GLY A 41 -15.29 -31.50 -31.59
N ASN A 42 -14.94 -30.26 -31.87
CA ASN A 42 -13.95 -29.52 -31.07
C ASN A 42 -14.63 -29.03 -29.80
N LEU A 43 -14.15 -29.47 -28.65
CA LEU A 43 -14.53 -28.91 -27.36
C LEU A 43 -13.63 -27.72 -27.09
N ARG A 44 -14.21 -26.52 -27.01
CA ARG A 44 -13.52 -25.34 -26.49
C ARG A 44 -13.91 -25.18 -25.03
N ASP A 45 -12.93 -25.39 -24.17
CA ASP A 45 -13.05 -24.97 -22.78
C ASP A 45 -12.42 -23.58 -22.63
N THR A 46 -13.22 -22.60 -22.26
CA THR A 46 -12.76 -21.23 -22.04
C THR A 46 -12.77 -20.96 -20.55
N LEU A 47 -11.58 -20.85 -19.98
CA LEU A 47 -11.37 -20.44 -18.62
C LEU A 47 -11.23 -18.91 -18.60
N SER A 48 -12.17 -18.22 -17.98
CA SER A 48 -12.06 -16.77 -17.75
C SER A 48 -11.57 -16.51 -16.33
N PHE A 49 -10.46 -15.79 -16.23
CA PHE A 49 -9.92 -15.31 -14.97
C PHE A 49 -10.26 -13.84 -14.82
N SER A 50 -10.79 -13.48 -13.68
CA SER A 50 -10.90 -12.08 -13.26
C SER A 50 -9.96 -11.87 -12.07
N GLY A 51 -9.21 -10.79 -12.11
CA GLY A 51 -8.30 -10.38 -11.04
C GLY A 51 -8.14 -8.87 -11.04
N THR A 52 -7.80 -8.32 -9.90
CA THR A 52 -7.37 -6.92 -9.78
C THR A 52 -5.85 -6.88 -9.96
N VAL A 53 -5.40 -5.95 -10.80
CA VAL A 53 -3.97 -5.58 -10.87
C VAL A 53 -3.75 -4.52 -9.80
N ASP A 54 -2.91 -4.82 -8.84
CA ASP A 54 -2.49 -3.86 -7.83
C ASP A 54 -1.00 -3.54 -8.01
N ALA A 55 -0.60 -2.35 -7.57
CA ALA A 55 0.79 -1.92 -7.68
C ALA A 55 1.68 -2.73 -6.73
N SER A 56 2.92 -3.01 -7.16
CA SER A 56 3.91 -3.73 -6.36
C SER A 56 4.33 -2.92 -5.13
N GLU A 57 4.49 -1.61 -5.30
CA GLU A 57 4.79 -0.66 -4.22
C GLU A 57 3.88 0.55 -4.36
N LYS A 58 3.33 1.01 -3.23
CA LYS A 58 2.55 2.24 -3.12
C LYS A 58 3.08 3.06 -1.95
N VAL A 59 3.38 4.33 -2.20
CA VAL A 59 3.82 5.28 -1.16
C VAL A 59 2.92 6.50 -1.16
N ALA A 60 2.35 6.79 0.01
CA ALA A 60 1.61 8.01 0.29
C ALA A 60 2.55 9.04 0.91
N LEU A 61 2.86 10.08 0.16
CA LEU A 61 3.76 11.15 0.57
C LEU A 61 2.97 12.27 1.20
N LYS A 62 3.40 12.69 2.40
CA LYS A 62 2.76 13.78 3.16
C LYS A 62 3.82 14.70 3.73
N PHE A 63 3.50 15.99 3.79
CA PHE A 63 4.35 16.94 4.52
C PHE A 63 4.26 16.67 6.02
N GLN A 64 5.39 16.77 6.71
CA GLN A 64 5.46 16.63 8.17
C GLN A 64 5.06 17.92 8.90
N SER A 65 5.14 19.08 8.22
CA SER A 65 4.83 20.39 8.77
C SER A 65 3.75 21.12 7.98
N SER A 66 3.06 22.05 8.63
CA SER A 66 2.10 22.95 7.99
C SER A 66 2.82 24.09 7.30
N GLY A 67 2.25 24.61 6.22
CA GLY A 67 2.79 25.77 5.53
C GLY A 67 2.04 26.08 4.24
N ARG A 68 2.44 27.18 3.59
CA ARG A 68 1.91 27.55 2.29
C ARG A 68 2.64 26.78 1.19
N LEU A 69 1.89 26.11 0.32
CA LEU A 69 2.42 25.40 -0.84
C LEU A 69 2.89 26.41 -1.91
N THR A 70 4.17 26.39 -2.24
CA THR A 70 4.77 27.34 -3.20
C THR A 70 5.07 26.71 -4.54
N TRP A 71 5.25 25.40 -4.57
CA TRP A 71 5.56 24.70 -5.80
C TRP A 71 5.01 23.25 -5.76
N VAL A 72 4.46 22.82 -6.90
CA VAL A 72 4.07 21.42 -7.19
C VAL A 72 4.66 21.09 -8.55
N GLY A 73 5.56 20.10 -8.59
CA GLY A 73 6.31 19.73 -9.78
C GLY A 73 5.74 18.56 -10.58
N VAL A 74 4.61 18.01 -10.13
CA VAL A 74 4.01 16.80 -10.73
C VAL A 74 2.50 16.93 -10.85
N LYS A 75 1.93 16.15 -11.77
CA LYS A 75 0.49 15.97 -11.97
C LYS A 75 0.13 14.49 -11.90
N GLU A 76 -1.14 14.20 -11.69
CA GLU A 76 -1.64 12.83 -11.80
C GLU A 76 -1.34 12.25 -13.19
N GLY A 77 -0.77 11.06 -13.23
CA GLY A 77 -0.30 10.39 -14.44
C GLY A 77 1.17 10.63 -14.80
N ASP A 78 1.86 11.55 -14.14
CA ASP A 78 3.28 11.81 -14.40
C ASP A 78 4.17 10.67 -13.88
N MET A 79 5.18 10.31 -14.67
CA MET A 79 6.23 9.39 -14.25
C MET A 79 7.31 10.15 -13.46
N VAL A 80 7.65 9.65 -12.28
CA VAL A 80 8.64 10.24 -11.38
C VAL A 80 9.79 9.26 -11.11
N LYS A 81 10.99 9.82 -10.95
CA LYS A 81 12.19 9.05 -10.59
C LYS A 81 12.38 9.05 -9.08
N LYS A 82 13.07 8.05 -8.58
CA LYS A 82 13.49 8.00 -7.17
C LYS A 82 14.21 9.29 -6.77
N PHE A 83 13.83 9.85 -5.61
CA PHE A 83 14.29 11.13 -5.07
C PHE A 83 13.97 12.37 -5.91
N GLN A 84 13.04 12.28 -6.84
CA GLN A 84 12.50 13.44 -7.55
C GLN A 84 11.64 14.28 -6.62
N GLY A 85 11.78 15.63 -6.71
CA GLY A 85 10.94 16.57 -5.98
C GLY A 85 9.51 16.55 -6.48
N ILE A 86 8.57 16.49 -5.55
CA ILE A 86 7.13 16.44 -5.80
C ILE A 86 6.50 17.82 -5.53
N ALA A 87 6.77 18.39 -4.36
CA ALA A 87 6.18 19.65 -3.94
C ALA A 87 7.06 20.34 -2.89
N THR A 88 6.85 21.65 -2.69
CA THR A 88 7.62 22.44 -1.73
C THR A 88 6.71 23.45 -1.01
N LEU A 89 6.89 23.57 0.30
CA LEU A 89 6.30 24.62 1.12
C LEU A 89 7.09 25.92 1.01
N ASP A 90 6.55 27.00 1.57
CA ASP A 90 7.24 28.28 1.69
C ASP A 90 8.43 28.13 2.65
N ARG A 91 9.62 27.96 2.07
CA ARG A 91 10.85 27.74 2.81
C ARG A 91 11.46 29.03 3.33
N GLU A 92 11.05 30.18 2.81
CA GLU A 92 11.64 31.48 3.21
C GLU A 92 11.30 31.82 4.66
N GLN A 93 10.04 31.63 5.07
CA GLN A 93 9.64 31.82 6.44
C GLN A 93 10.32 30.83 7.39
N ILE A 94 10.40 29.55 7.01
CA ILE A 94 11.07 28.52 7.81
C ILE A 94 12.56 28.84 7.96
N ARG A 95 13.20 29.28 6.87
CA ARG A 95 14.61 29.68 6.88
C ARG A 95 14.86 30.84 7.85
N LYS A 96 14.02 31.88 7.83
CA LYS A 96 14.14 33.01 8.78
C LYS A 96 13.94 32.57 10.22
N THR A 97 13.02 31.65 10.47
CA THR A 97 12.82 31.08 11.80
C THR A 97 14.05 30.31 12.24
N MET A 98 14.62 29.46 11.36
CA MET A 98 15.85 28.72 11.62
C MET A 98 17.05 29.65 11.92
N GLU A 99 17.19 30.74 11.18
CA GLU A 99 18.21 31.77 11.42
C GLU A 99 18.07 32.42 12.81
N ASN A 100 16.83 32.69 13.26
CA ASN A 100 16.58 33.21 14.61
C ASN A 100 17.01 32.21 15.70
N TYR A 101 16.69 30.93 15.53
CA TYR A 101 17.16 29.89 16.47
C TYR A 101 18.68 29.70 16.44
N MET A 102 19.31 29.84 15.27
CA MET A 102 20.77 29.87 15.18
C MET A 102 21.38 31.02 15.96
N ASN A 103 20.77 32.23 15.87
CA ASN A 103 21.23 33.38 16.65
C ASN A 103 21.05 33.13 18.15
N THR A 104 19.96 32.50 18.57
CA THR A 104 19.73 32.12 19.97
C THR A 104 20.80 31.14 20.43
N TYR A 105 21.06 30.11 19.65
CA TYR A 105 22.15 29.15 19.93
C TYR A 105 23.51 29.84 20.11
N LEU A 106 23.88 30.75 19.20
CA LEU A 106 25.15 31.49 19.31
C LEU A 106 25.22 32.34 20.57
N LYS A 107 24.08 32.94 20.98
CA LYS A 107 24.00 33.71 22.21
C LYS A 107 24.17 32.82 23.45
N GLU A 108 23.46 31.71 23.52
CA GLU A 108 23.57 30.75 24.62
C GLU A 108 24.94 30.12 24.69
N ARG A 109 25.59 29.85 23.54
CA ARG A 109 26.98 29.37 23.50
C ARG A 109 27.97 30.36 24.11
N ASN A 110 27.84 31.64 23.73
CA ASN A 110 28.67 32.70 24.31
C ASN A 110 28.43 32.88 25.83
N SER A 111 27.17 32.76 26.28
CA SER A 111 26.80 32.79 27.69
C SER A 111 27.42 31.64 28.47
N PHE A 112 27.37 30.43 27.91
CA PHE A 112 28.00 29.23 28.48
C PHE A 112 29.55 29.38 28.56
N GLU A 113 30.21 29.83 27.48
CA GLU A 113 31.63 30.04 27.43
C GLU A 113 32.04 31.06 28.51
N ASN A 114 31.34 32.19 28.66
CA ASN A 114 31.59 33.16 29.70
C ASN A 114 31.40 32.58 31.10
N THR A 115 30.27 31.91 31.36
CA THR A 115 29.99 31.29 32.65
C THR A 115 31.08 30.25 33.03
N HIS A 116 31.48 29.46 32.04
CA HIS A 116 32.54 28.45 32.24
C HIS A 116 33.89 29.09 32.53
N ASP A 117 34.30 30.11 31.78
CA ASP A 117 35.58 30.79 31.95
C ASP A 117 35.67 31.56 33.28
N GLU A 118 34.60 32.25 33.67
CA GLU A 118 34.51 32.96 34.97
C GLU A 118 34.63 32.00 36.16
N ASN A 119 34.22 30.74 35.98
CA ASN A 119 34.18 29.77 37.06
C ASN A 119 35.19 28.60 36.88
N ARG A 120 36.19 28.76 36.00
CA ARG A 120 37.14 27.68 35.66
C ARG A 120 37.85 27.11 36.88
N ASP A 121 38.28 27.96 37.81
CA ASP A 121 39.13 27.59 38.91
C ASP A 121 38.37 27.45 40.25
N TYR A 122 37.02 27.32 40.24
CA TYR A 122 36.22 27.30 41.45
C TYR A 122 36.52 26.08 42.36
N GLU A 123 37.02 24.94 41.81
CA GLU A 123 37.35 23.78 42.59
C GLU A 123 38.60 23.96 43.44
N VAL A 124 39.61 24.72 42.94
CA VAL A 124 40.90 24.98 43.62
C VAL A 124 40.89 26.25 44.42
N SER A 125 39.84 27.09 44.30
CA SER A 125 39.71 28.32 45.07
C SER A 125 39.39 28.06 46.57
N GLY A 126 39.66 29.00 47.44
CA GLY A 126 39.42 28.91 48.87
C GLY A 126 37.92 28.99 49.27
N LEU A 127 37.01 28.60 48.37
CA LEU A 127 35.54 28.64 48.54
C LEU A 127 35.03 27.50 49.44
N THR A 128 33.96 27.74 50.15
CA THR A 128 33.25 26.75 50.93
C THR A 128 32.54 25.76 50.02
N SER A 129 32.23 24.53 50.54
CA SER A 129 31.51 23.49 49.80
C SER A 129 30.18 24.02 49.24
N ALA A 130 29.41 24.80 50.05
CA ALA A 130 28.13 25.36 49.61
C ALA A 130 28.33 26.36 48.44
N GLN A 131 29.36 27.18 48.43
CA GLN A 131 29.68 28.08 47.32
C GLN A 131 30.08 27.34 46.05
N LYS A 132 30.91 26.27 46.19
CA LYS A 132 31.24 25.39 45.07
C LYS A 132 30.01 24.70 44.46
N ASP A 133 29.07 24.24 45.29
CA ASP A 133 27.84 23.62 44.81
C ASP A 133 26.95 24.62 44.06
N VAL A 134 26.88 25.88 44.46
CA VAL A 134 26.15 26.93 43.72
C VAL A 134 26.79 27.15 42.36
N ILE A 135 28.10 27.33 42.28
CA ILE A 135 28.84 27.53 41.02
C ILE A 135 28.63 26.35 40.08
N LYS A 136 28.78 25.12 40.62
CA LYS A 136 28.53 23.90 39.84
C LYS A 136 27.15 23.87 39.20
N ARG A 137 26.11 24.24 39.98
CA ARG A 137 24.73 24.32 39.44
C ARG A 137 24.60 25.40 38.36
N THR A 138 25.20 26.57 38.57
CA THR A 138 25.18 27.67 37.58
C THR A 138 25.82 27.21 36.24
N VAL A 139 26.94 26.50 36.28
CA VAL A 139 27.58 25.95 35.07
C VAL A 139 26.70 24.88 34.44
N GLN A 140 26.08 23.97 35.22
CA GLN A 140 25.19 22.96 34.74
C GLN A 140 23.91 23.54 34.10
N ASP A 141 23.34 24.59 34.72
CA ASP A 141 22.15 25.29 34.19
C ASP A 141 22.47 25.94 32.83
N SER A 142 23.63 26.64 32.75
CA SER A 142 24.12 27.27 31.52
C SER A 142 24.40 26.23 30.41
N GLN A 143 24.92 25.05 30.75
CA GLN A 143 25.09 23.95 29.82
C GLN A 143 23.72 23.42 29.32
N SER A 144 22.74 23.28 30.23
CA SER A 144 21.41 22.82 29.87
C SER A 144 20.70 23.81 28.94
N ASP A 145 20.87 25.12 29.14
CA ASP A 145 20.33 26.14 28.26
C ASP A 145 20.94 26.09 26.86
N LEU A 146 22.27 25.90 26.78
CA LEU A 146 22.97 25.69 25.52
C LEU A 146 22.42 24.45 24.80
N GLU A 147 22.30 23.29 25.47
CA GLU A 147 21.77 22.07 24.89
C GLU A 147 20.32 22.21 24.42
N ASN A 148 19.49 22.97 25.15
CA ASN A 148 18.12 23.27 24.76
C ASN A 148 18.06 24.13 23.48
N SER A 149 18.99 25.12 23.37
CA SER A 149 19.09 25.97 22.19
C SER A 149 19.54 25.17 20.95
N VAL A 150 20.48 24.23 21.12
CA VAL A 150 20.92 23.28 20.06
C VAL A 150 19.73 22.45 19.57
N ARG A 151 18.99 21.82 20.50
CA ARG A 151 17.79 21.01 20.13
C ARG A 151 16.75 21.84 19.39
N SER A 152 16.51 23.06 19.85
CA SER A 152 15.57 23.97 19.21
C SER A 152 15.97 24.34 17.78
N TYR A 153 17.25 24.58 17.56
CA TYR A 153 17.79 24.82 16.22
C TYR A 153 17.68 23.57 15.32
N GLU A 154 18.04 22.38 15.83
CA GLU A 154 17.93 21.14 15.10
C GLU A 154 16.49 20.82 14.64
N ILE A 155 15.49 21.11 15.48
CA ILE A 155 14.07 21.00 15.11
C ILE A 155 13.74 21.88 13.90
N GLN A 156 14.27 23.11 13.86
CA GLN A 156 14.02 23.99 12.70
C GLN A 156 14.77 23.53 11.44
N VAL A 157 15.97 22.94 11.59
CA VAL A 157 16.68 22.31 10.47
C VAL A 157 15.87 21.16 9.88
N LEU A 158 15.24 20.32 10.71
CA LEU A 158 14.35 19.25 10.25
C LEU A 158 13.13 19.84 9.55
N ALA A 159 12.46 20.83 10.13
CA ALA A 159 11.32 21.49 9.51
C ALA A 159 11.67 22.10 8.12
N TYR A 160 12.88 22.65 7.98
CA TYR A 160 13.37 23.17 6.71
C TYR A 160 13.59 22.07 5.66
N LYS A 161 14.11 20.91 6.07
CA LYS A 161 14.26 19.73 5.21
C LYS A 161 12.90 19.16 4.81
N ASP A 162 11.99 19.01 5.77
CA ASP A 162 10.67 18.42 5.59
C ASP A 162 9.71 19.33 4.80
N ALA A 163 10.07 20.59 4.61
CA ALA A 163 9.36 21.50 3.71
C ALA A 163 9.55 21.18 2.22
N TYR A 164 10.41 20.24 1.88
CA TYR A 164 10.61 19.74 0.52
C TYR A 164 10.22 18.27 0.45
N LEU A 165 9.18 17.98 -0.33
CA LEU A 165 8.66 16.63 -0.50
C LEU A 165 9.29 15.97 -1.73
N TYR A 166 9.85 14.80 -1.55
CA TYR A 166 10.43 13.98 -2.62
C TYR A 166 9.93 12.53 -2.52
N THR A 167 9.89 11.84 -3.66
CA THR A 167 9.49 10.44 -3.69
C THR A 167 10.67 9.52 -3.37
N PRO A 168 10.50 8.51 -2.48
CA PRO A 168 11.53 7.51 -2.21
C PRO A 168 11.58 6.39 -3.27
N ILE A 169 10.55 6.26 -4.12
CA ILE A 169 10.43 5.26 -5.17
C ILE A 169 10.30 5.93 -6.54
N GLU A 170 10.60 5.20 -7.61
CA GLU A 170 10.20 5.57 -8.97
C GLU A 170 8.82 5.01 -9.28
N GLY A 171 8.07 5.67 -10.15
CA GLY A 171 6.72 5.20 -10.49
C GLY A 171 5.84 6.27 -11.11
N ILE A 172 4.54 6.06 -11.05
CA ILE A 172 3.53 6.97 -11.57
C ILE A 172 2.78 7.62 -10.42
N VAL A 173 2.56 8.93 -10.51
CA VAL A 173 1.74 9.69 -9.57
C VAL A 173 0.27 9.37 -9.82
N THR A 174 -0.40 8.74 -8.87
CA THR A 174 -1.80 8.35 -9.00
C THR A 174 -2.77 9.33 -8.36
N HIS A 175 -2.30 10.10 -7.38
CA HIS A 175 -3.14 11.10 -6.70
C HIS A 175 -2.35 12.33 -6.28
N VAL A 176 -2.95 13.50 -6.49
CA VAL A 176 -2.44 14.81 -6.06
C VAL A 176 -3.57 15.56 -5.35
N ALA A 177 -3.60 15.52 -4.01
CA ALA A 177 -4.67 16.12 -3.22
C ALA A 177 -4.76 17.65 -3.39
N VAL A 178 -3.63 18.34 -3.58
CA VAL A 178 -3.55 19.80 -3.73
C VAL A 178 -2.73 20.16 -4.96
N PRO A 179 -3.36 20.30 -6.13
CA PRO A 179 -2.64 20.62 -7.38
C PRO A 179 -2.29 22.11 -7.50
N ASN A 180 -2.89 22.98 -6.67
CA ASN A 180 -2.75 24.43 -6.79
C ASN A 180 -1.77 24.99 -5.75
N VAL A 181 -0.86 25.84 -6.20
CA VAL A 181 0.07 26.58 -5.34
C VAL A 181 -0.64 27.77 -4.62
N GLY A 182 -0.04 28.24 -3.54
CA GLY A 182 -0.56 29.38 -2.77
C GLY A 182 -1.54 29.00 -1.65
N VAL A 183 -1.90 27.72 -1.55
CA VAL A 183 -2.82 27.20 -0.52
C VAL A 183 -2.04 26.86 0.74
N ASN A 184 -2.60 27.19 1.91
CA ASN A 184 -2.07 26.70 3.19
C ASN A 184 -2.50 25.25 3.39
N ILE A 185 -1.53 24.39 3.66
CA ILE A 185 -1.74 22.97 3.90
C ILE A 185 -1.38 22.58 5.33
N THR A 186 -2.01 21.50 5.78
CA THR A 186 -1.67 20.79 7.01
C THR A 186 -1.16 19.40 6.65
N PRO A 187 -0.41 18.72 7.54
CA PRO A 187 0.10 17.37 7.27
C PRO A 187 -0.96 16.35 6.84
N ALA A 188 -2.20 16.50 7.32
CA ALA A 188 -3.32 15.61 6.96
C ALA A 188 -3.98 15.95 5.61
N GLY A 189 -3.77 17.16 5.07
CA GLY A 189 -4.52 17.66 3.91
C GLY A 189 -3.79 17.60 2.56
N ALA A 190 -2.52 17.25 2.54
CA ALA A 190 -1.72 17.20 1.31
C ALA A 190 -1.09 15.82 1.15
N GLU A 191 -1.78 14.95 0.44
CA GLU A 191 -1.34 13.60 0.13
C GLU A 191 -1.00 13.47 -1.36
N PHE A 192 0.13 12.85 -1.65
CA PHE A 192 0.58 12.54 -3.00
C PHE A 192 0.89 11.05 -3.06
N ASP A 193 0.17 10.31 -3.91
CA ASP A 193 0.36 8.87 -4.06
C ASP A 193 1.25 8.57 -5.27
N VAL A 194 2.27 7.74 -5.05
CA VAL A 194 3.14 7.21 -6.11
C VAL A 194 3.09 5.69 -6.07
N VAL A 195 2.94 5.06 -7.23
CA VAL A 195 2.89 3.61 -7.40
C VAL A 195 3.88 3.15 -8.47
N THR A 196 4.46 1.97 -8.28
CA THR A 196 5.33 1.31 -9.26
C THR A 196 4.56 0.37 -10.16
#